data_b2b3202f598aec543eb671a326eabbcd
#
_entry.id   b2b3202f598aec543eb671a326eabbcd
#
_cell.length_a   1.000
_cell.length_b   1.000
_cell.length_c   1.000
_cell.angle_alpha   90.00
_cell.angle_beta   90.00
_cell.angle_gamma   90.00
#
_symmetry.space_group_name_H-M   'P 1'
#
loop_
_entity.id
_entity.type
_entity.pdbx_description
1 polymer ?
#
loop_
_entity_poly.entity_id
_entity_poly.type
_entity_poly.pdbx_seq_one_letter_code
_entity_poly.pdbx_strand_id
1 'polypeptide(L)'
;MISKIVRASMVTFVITALSANMTAASTAYDGSWSLSVVTSRGSCAPSFQFEIEISNGVIRYQGPASVNGRVSSDGEVRVSVSSEDSRASGSGKITRRSGRGTWSGRSTTSGEACSGHWSAQRS
;
A
#
# COMPACT_ATOMS: atom_id res chain seq x y z
N MET A 1 -47.71 48.80 34.99
CA MET A 1 -47.34 48.25 33.69
C MET A 1 -46.07 47.56 33.83
N ILE A 2 -46.14 46.27 33.74
CA ILE A 2 -44.93 45.42 33.83
C ILE A 2 -44.60 44.96 32.42
N SER A 3 -43.56 45.52 31.86
CA SER A 3 -43.01 44.99 30.60
C SER A 3 -42.15 43.77 30.91
N LYS A 4 -42.65 42.63 30.54
CA LYS A 4 -41.82 41.41 30.59
C LYS A 4 -40.89 41.39 29.38
N ILE A 5 -39.64 41.64 29.64
CA ILE A 5 -38.62 41.39 28.65
C ILE A 5 -38.34 39.90 28.67
N VAL A 6 -38.88 39.20 27.70
CA VAL A 6 -38.51 37.82 27.48
C VAL A 6 -37.16 37.82 26.78
N ARG A 7 -36.12 37.59 27.54
CA ARG A 7 -34.80 37.28 26.95
C ARG A 7 -34.86 35.84 26.43
N ALA A 8 -35.06 35.74 25.14
CA ALA A 8 -34.82 34.49 24.47
C ALA A 8 -33.31 34.26 24.48
N SER A 9 -32.85 33.38 25.34
CA SER A 9 -31.50 32.88 25.25
C SER A 9 -31.41 32.01 24.02
N MET A 10 -30.89 32.58 22.95
CA MET A 10 -30.47 31.76 21.82
C MET A 10 -29.26 30.93 22.27
N VAL A 11 -29.52 29.71 22.63
CA VAL A 11 -28.45 28.73 22.77
C VAL A 11 -28.02 28.37 21.36
N THR A 12 -26.98 29.02 20.89
CA THR A 12 -26.36 28.63 19.64
C THR A 12 -25.61 27.32 19.91
N PHE A 13 -26.24 26.24 19.53
CA PHE A 13 -25.52 24.96 19.46
C PHE A 13 -24.49 25.05 18.33
N VAL A 14 -23.27 25.32 18.70
CA VAL A 14 -22.17 25.11 17.77
C VAL A 14 -21.91 23.61 17.74
N ILE A 15 -22.51 22.94 16.76
CA ILE A 15 -22.15 21.58 16.43
C ILE A 15 -20.79 21.69 15.75
N THR A 16 -19.73 21.59 16.53
CA THR A 16 -18.42 21.27 15.98
C THR A 16 -18.55 19.84 15.46
N ALA A 17 -18.80 19.73 14.17
CA ALA A 17 -18.64 18.48 13.49
C ALA A 17 -17.16 18.11 13.64
N LEU A 18 -16.87 17.20 14.55
CA LEU A 18 -15.63 16.46 14.54
C LEU A 18 -15.67 15.63 13.26
N SER A 19 -15.18 16.21 12.19
CA SER A 19 -14.80 15.43 11.04
C SER A 19 -13.66 14.55 11.54
N ALA A 20 -14.01 13.30 11.87
CA ALA A 20 -13.02 12.28 12.03
C ALA A 20 -12.19 12.30 10.74
N ASN A 21 -10.92 12.70 10.83
CA ASN A 21 -9.98 12.55 9.76
C ASN A 21 -9.77 11.05 9.55
N MET A 22 -10.76 10.40 8.97
CA MET A 22 -10.52 9.15 8.28
C MET A 22 -9.69 9.53 7.07
N THR A 23 -8.39 9.27 7.16
CA THR A 23 -7.55 9.22 5.99
C THR A 23 -8.17 8.18 5.07
N ALA A 24 -8.97 8.65 4.12
CA ALA A 24 -9.44 7.79 3.06
C ALA A 24 -8.21 7.21 2.39
N ALA A 25 -8.15 5.88 2.28
CA ALA A 25 -7.10 5.23 1.50
C ALA A 25 -7.06 5.90 0.13
N SER A 26 -5.87 6.28 -0.32
CA SER A 26 -5.71 6.92 -1.61
C SER A 26 -6.10 5.94 -2.71
N THR A 27 -6.96 6.37 -3.64
CA THR A 27 -7.32 5.62 -4.83
C THR A 27 -6.46 6.00 -6.04
N ALA A 28 -5.49 6.90 -5.85
CA ALA A 28 -4.67 7.42 -6.93
C ALA A 28 -3.85 6.33 -7.65
N TYR A 29 -3.58 5.23 -6.97
CA TYR A 29 -2.76 4.12 -7.48
C TYR A 29 -3.59 2.90 -7.86
N ASP A 30 -4.89 2.95 -7.73
CA ASP A 30 -5.77 1.83 -7.98
C ASP A 30 -5.72 1.39 -9.45
N GLY A 31 -5.79 0.10 -9.67
CA GLY A 31 -5.78 -0.51 -10.98
C GLY A 31 -4.77 -1.63 -11.10
N SER A 32 -4.57 -2.08 -12.33
CA SER A 32 -3.65 -3.15 -12.65
C SER A 32 -2.24 -2.62 -12.88
N TRP A 33 -1.26 -3.36 -12.38
CA TRP A 33 0.15 -3.01 -12.46
C TRP A 33 0.98 -4.21 -12.87
N SER A 34 1.95 -3.99 -13.74
CA SER A 34 2.94 -5.00 -14.12
C SER A 34 4.22 -4.75 -13.34
N LEU A 35 4.69 -5.77 -12.64
CA LEU A 35 5.93 -5.74 -11.87
C LEU A 35 7.01 -6.54 -12.55
N SER A 36 8.20 -5.98 -12.59
CA SER A 36 9.43 -6.67 -12.96
C SER A 36 10.35 -6.70 -11.75
N VAL A 37 10.73 -7.88 -11.33
CA VAL A 37 11.59 -8.12 -10.17
C VAL A 37 12.91 -8.69 -10.64
N VAL A 38 14.01 -8.05 -10.28
CA VAL A 38 15.37 -8.46 -10.70
C VAL A 38 16.16 -8.86 -9.48
N THR A 39 16.82 -10.01 -9.57
CA THR A 39 17.72 -10.51 -8.54
C THR A 39 19.13 -9.95 -8.78
N SER A 40 19.64 -9.22 -7.81
CA SER A 40 21.00 -8.66 -7.84
C SER A 40 21.98 -9.50 -7.04
N ARG A 41 21.51 -10.18 -6.00
CA ARG A 41 22.32 -11.04 -5.13
C ARG A 41 21.57 -12.32 -4.83
N GLY A 42 22.32 -13.41 -4.72
CA GLY A 42 21.80 -14.74 -4.44
C GLY A 42 21.51 -15.53 -5.71
N SER A 43 21.11 -16.77 -5.54
CA SER A 43 20.88 -17.73 -6.63
C SER A 43 19.41 -17.85 -7.05
N CYS A 44 18.57 -16.94 -6.61
CA CYS A 44 17.19 -16.89 -7.10
C CYS A 44 17.15 -16.61 -8.60
N ALA A 45 16.05 -16.94 -9.25
CA ALA A 45 15.90 -16.68 -10.67
C ALA A 45 16.25 -15.20 -11.00
N PRO A 46 16.95 -14.94 -12.11
CA PRO A 46 17.45 -13.60 -12.42
C PRO A 46 16.37 -12.54 -12.52
N SER A 47 15.20 -12.90 -13.00
CA SER A 47 14.07 -12.00 -13.11
C SER A 47 12.73 -12.72 -12.99
N PHE A 48 11.75 -11.99 -12.46
CA PHE A 48 10.38 -12.44 -12.35
C PHE A 48 9.46 -11.34 -12.87
N GLN A 49 8.34 -11.73 -13.44
CA GLN A 49 7.29 -10.81 -13.82
C GLN A 49 5.98 -11.19 -13.15
N PHE A 50 5.32 -10.19 -12.59
CA PHE A 50 4.05 -10.37 -11.87
C PHE A 50 3.05 -9.33 -12.31
N GLU A 51 1.78 -9.74 -12.33
CA GLU A 51 0.65 -8.83 -12.45
C GLU A 51 0.00 -8.71 -11.07
N ILE A 52 -0.18 -7.48 -10.63
CA ILE A 52 -0.86 -7.18 -9.36
C ILE A 52 -1.99 -6.19 -9.59
N GLU A 53 -2.87 -6.11 -8.63
CA GLU A 53 -3.91 -5.11 -8.58
C GLU A 53 -3.80 -4.31 -7.29
N ILE A 54 -3.98 -3.00 -7.39
CA ILE A 54 -4.06 -2.12 -6.22
C ILE A 54 -5.50 -1.64 -6.11
N SER A 55 -6.09 -1.82 -4.93
CA SER A 55 -7.45 -1.39 -4.61
C SER A 55 -7.47 -0.73 -3.24
N ASN A 56 -7.85 0.53 -3.18
CA ASN A 56 -7.85 1.33 -1.96
C ASN A 56 -6.51 1.28 -1.21
N GLY A 57 -5.40 1.35 -1.96
CA GLY A 57 -4.06 1.26 -1.40
C GLY A 57 -3.63 -0.14 -0.95
N VAL A 58 -4.44 -1.16 -1.17
CA VAL A 58 -4.11 -2.55 -0.83
C VAL A 58 -3.62 -3.27 -2.07
N ILE A 59 -2.47 -3.91 -1.96
CA ILE A 59 -1.88 -4.71 -3.04
C ILE A 59 -2.48 -6.10 -3.00
N ARG A 60 -3.03 -6.55 -4.14
CA ARG A 60 -3.63 -7.85 -4.31
C ARG A 60 -2.92 -8.63 -5.41
N TYR A 61 -2.72 -9.90 -5.15
CA TYR A 61 -2.09 -10.82 -6.09
C TYR A 61 -2.89 -12.12 -6.16
N GLN A 62 -3.23 -12.53 -7.36
CA GLN A 62 -3.92 -13.79 -7.61
C GLN A 62 -2.92 -14.81 -8.15
N GLY A 63 -2.25 -15.46 -7.24
CA GLY A 63 -1.25 -16.46 -7.60
C GLY A 63 -0.94 -17.35 -6.39
N PRO A 64 0.04 -18.26 -6.54
CA PRO A 64 0.33 -19.27 -5.52
C PRO A 64 0.98 -18.70 -4.26
N ALA A 65 1.46 -17.46 -4.27
CA ALA A 65 2.05 -16.82 -3.10
C ALA A 65 1.03 -15.93 -2.39
N SER A 66 1.18 -15.79 -1.09
CA SER A 66 0.43 -14.83 -0.29
C SER A 66 1.14 -13.48 -0.31
N VAL A 67 0.44 -12.45 -0.72
CA VAL A 67 0.96 -11.08 -0.77
C VAL A 67 0.18 -10.22 0.19
N ASN A 68 0.91 -9.52 1.06
CA ASN A 68 0.35 -8.55 1.98
C ASN A 68 1.10 -7.24 1.79
N GLY A 69 0.45 -6.25 1.21
CA GLY A 69 1.10 -5.00 0.88
C GLY A 69 0.16 -3.82 0.87
N ARG A 70 0.75 -2.65 1.07
CA ARG A 70 0.04 -1.38 1.08
C ARG A 70 0.84 -0.29 0.38
N VAL A 71 0.08 0.62 -0.20
CA VAL A 71 0.59 1.87 -0.76
C VAL A 71 0.00 3.01 0.05
N SER A 72 0.86 3.84 0.62
CA SER A 72 0.42 5.03 1.34
C SER A 72 -0.06 6.11 0.38
N SER A 73 -0.71 7.14 0.92
CA SER A 73 -1.13 8.30 0.12
C SER A 73 0.03 9.02 -0.56
N ASP A 74 1.24 8.89 -0.01
CA ASP A 74 2.47 9.46 -0.57
C ASP A 74 3.12 8.59 -1.64
N GLY A 75 2.56 7.41 -1.91
CA GLY A 75 3.13 6.46 -2.85
C GLY A 75 4.20 5.54 -2.25
N GLU A 76 4.38 5.53 -0.95
CA GLU A 76 5.27 4.57 -0.31
C GLU A 76 4.68 3.17 -0.33
N VAL A 77 5.48 2.22 -0.79
CA VAL A 77 5.10 0.82 -0.90
C VAL A 77 5.81 0.00 0.16
N ARG A 78 5.04 -0.83 0.83
CA ARG A 78 5.56 -1.89 1.72
C ARG A 78 4.81 -3.17 1.42
N VAL A 79 5.55 -4.24 1.20
CA VAL A 79 4.97 -5.51 0.81
C VAL A 79 5.71 -6.67 1.46
N SER A 80 4.96 -7.68 1.88
CA SER A 80 5.48 -8.96 2.34
C SER A 80 4.89 -10.05 1.47
N VAL A 81 5.72 -10.99 1.06
CA VAL A 81 5.35 -12.11 0.21
C VAL A 81 5.78 -13.40 0.90
N SER A 82 4.89 -14.38 0.94
CA SER A 82 5.22 -15.70 1.46
C SER A 82 4.67 -16.79 0.54
N SER A 83 5.45 -17.81 0.34
CA SER A 83 5.07 -19.06 -0.31
C SER A 83 5.44 -20.24 0.57
N GLU A 84 5.24 -21.47 0.10
CA GLU A 84 5.56 -22.66 0.90
C GLU A 84 7.03 -22.73 1.31
N ASP A 85 7.92 -22.25 0.46
CA ASP A 85 9.37 -22.44 0.61
C ASP A 85 10.17 -21.12 0.63
N SER A 86 9.49 -19.97 0.64
CA SER A 86 10.19 -18.69 0.63
C SER A 86 9.42 -17.57 1.29
N ARG A 87 10.15 -16.57 1.75
CA ARG A 87 9.62 -15.31 2.27
C ARG A 87 10.42 -14.15 1.71
N ALA A 88 9.73 -13.08 1.36
CA ALA A 88 10.36 -11.89 0.85
C ALA A 88 9.63 -10.64 1.37
N SER A 89 10.35 -9.54 1.40
CA SER A 89 9.77 -8.24 1.67
C SER A 89 10.31 -7.21 0.68
N GLY A 90 9.50 -6.24 0.37
CA GLY A 90 9.87 -5.17 -0.55
C GLY A 90 9.39 -3.82 -0.05
N SER A 91 10.09 -2.79 -0.50
CA SER A 91 9.72 -1.42 -0.24
C SER A 91 10.13 -0.54 -1.41
N GLY A 92 9.50 0.61 -1.52
CA GLY A 92 9.81 1.54 -2.58
C GLY A 92 8.77 2.64 -2.70
N LYS A 93 8.73 3.24 -3.86
CA LYS A 93 7.80 4.31 -4.17
C LYS A 93 7.15 4.11 -5.53
N ILE A 94 5.87 4.44 -5.61
CA ILE A 94 5.18 4.52 -6.88
C ILE A 94 4.61 5.93 -7.09
N THR A 95 4.52 6.28 -8.34
CA THR A 95 3.76 7.42 -8.84
C THR A 95 2.47 6.90 -9.47
N ARG A 96 1.72 7.74 -10.14
CA ARG A 96 0.49 7.30 -10.82
C ARG A 96 0.73 6.36 -11.99
N ARG A 97 1.95 6.31 -12.54
CA ARG A 97 2.27 5.55 -13.76
C ARG A 97 3.31 4.49 -13.57
N SER A 98 4.24 4.70 -12.66
CA SER A 98 5.39 3.83 -12.50
C SER A 98 5.85 3.77 -11.06
N GLY A 99 6.68 2.81 -10.76
CA GLY A 99 7.29 2.68 -9.44
C GLY A 99 8.56 1.90 -9.48
N ARG A 100 9.31 1.96 -8.39
CA ARG A 100 10.54 1.21 -8.21
C ARG A 100 10.87 1.08 -6.73
N GLY A 101 11.64 0.06 -6.44
CA GLY A 101 12.09 -0.19 -5.08
C GLY A 101 13.08 -1.32 -5.01
N THR A 102 13.27 -1.82 -3.81
CA THR A 102 14.14 -2.92 -3.48
C THR A 102 13.38 -4.04 -2.82
N TRP A 103 13.94 -5.22 -2.84
CA TRP A 103 13.38 -6.38 -2.17
C TRP A 103 14.50 -7.25 -1.61
N SER A 104 14.16 -8.02 -0.60
CA SER A 104 15.02 -9.06 -0.05
C SER A 104 14.15 -10.25 0.35
N GLY A 105 14.70 -11.43 0.23
CA GLY A 105 14.00 -12.65 0.53
C GLY A 105 14.92 -13.77 0.96
N ARG A 106 14.32 -14.84 1.42
CA ARG A 106 15.03 -16.02 1.90
C ARG A 106 14.22 -17.27 1.60
N SER A 107 14.92 -18.30 1.15
CA SER A 107 14.36 -19.63 1.10
C SER A 107 14.24 -20.20 2.51
N THR A 108 13.06 -20.70 2.87
CA THR A 108 12.82 -21.32 4.18
C THR A 108 13.37 -22.76 4.24
N THR A 109 13.62 -23.37 3.09
CA THR A 109 14.18 -24.73 3.01
C THR A 109 15.70 -24.74 3.04
N SER A 110 16.36 -23.85 2.32
CA SER A 110 17.83 -23.78 2.23
C SER A 110 18.45 -22.70 3.10
N GLY A 111 17.66 -21.70 3.55
CA GLY A 111 18.17 -20.53 4.24
C GLY A 111 18.86 -19.53 3.34
N GLU A 112 18.91 -19.78 2.03
CA GLU A 112 19.57 -18.92 1.07
C GLU A 112 18.87 -17.59 0.91
N ALA A 113 19.65 -16.50 0.94
CA ALA A 113 19.15 -15.14 0.82
C ALA A 113 19.35 -14.60 -0.59
N CYS A 114 18.33 -13.90 -1.09
CA CYS A 114 18.37 -13.18 -2.35
C CYS A 114 17.88 -11.75 -2.13
N SER A 115 18.36 -10.84 -2.97
CA SER A 115 17.90 -9.46 -2.94
C SER A 115 18.06 -8.82 -4.32
N GLY A 116 17.39 -7.70 -4.50
CA GLY A 116 17.46 -6.99 -5.76
C GLY A 116 16.53 -5.79 -5.82
N HIS A 117 16.09 -5.52 -7.02
CA HIS A 117 15.26 -4.35 -7.34
C HIS A 117 13.94 -4.80 -7.96
N TRP A 118 12.95 -3.96 -7.85
CA TRP A 118 11.71 -4.11 -8.59
C TRP A 118 11.32 -2.81 -9.26
N SER A 119 10.64 -2.93 -10.37
CA SER A 119 10.01 -1.82 -11.06
C SER A 119 8.57 -2.16 -11.37
N ALA A 120 7.73 -1.16 -11.42
CA ALA A 120 6.32 -1.31 -11.68
C ALA A 120 5.86 -0.33 -12.74
N GLN A 121 4.95 -0.78 -13.58
CA GLN A 121 4.28 0.04 -14.56
C GLN A 121 2.79 -0.20 -14.51
N ARG A 122 2.03 0.87 -14.55
CA ARG A 122 0.58 0.79 -14.65
C ARG A 122 0.19 0.23 -16.01
N SER A 123 -0.66 -0.76 -15.99
CA SER A 123 -1.17 -1.38 -17.21
C SER A 123 -2.22 -0.53 -17.89
#